data_a996235a76a8622132ea6dada2a09ef5
#
_entry.id   a996235a76a8622132ea6dada2a09ef5
#
_cell.length_a   1.000
_cell.length_b   1.000
_cell.length_c   1.000
_cell.angle_alpha   90.00
_cell.angle_beta   90.00
_cell.angle_gamma   90.00
#
_symmetry.space_group_name_H-M   'P 1'
#
loop_
_entity.id
_entity.type
_entity.pdbx_description
1 polymer ?
#
loop_
_entity_poly.entity_id
_entity_poly.type
_entity_poly.pdbx_seq_one_letter_code
_entity_poly.pdbx_strand_id
1 'polypeptide(L)'
;MTTTRFDVRQKAAEAGAALNRGDGVSALAIFRTIIEAGGGDASIWYGTALAATLAGDRATRHDAITKGLEIEPSNPRLLILKADDYAEQGNDRAAASHYNIVLRMIPEGAQLPPDLAAGVDRARERCAGFADGYAKKLTDRLAQKGAAPSHGDGRFARSLDVMTGKRQLYFQEPKVYHFPELPQIQFYDREMFPWMDRVEAATDNIREELLGVLADDAAFTPYIEGSKDRPQHD
;
A
#
# COMPACT_ATOMS: atom_id res chain seq x y z
N MET A 1 20.50 33.73 -39.83
CA MET A 1 20.91 32.84 -38.69
C MET A 1 19.63 32.24 -38.16
N THR A 2 19.37 30.96 -38.50
CA THR A 2 18.17 30.23 -38.08
C THR A 2 18.39 29.80 -36.62
N THR A 3 17.75 30.48 -35.70
CA THR A 3 17.75 30.07 -34.29
C THR A 3 17.04 28.72 -34.20
N THR A 4 17.78 27.63 -34.06
CA THR A 4 17.20 26.31 -33.84
C THR A 4 16.39 26.38 -32.56
N ARG A 5 15.06 26.34 -32.72
CA ARG A 5 14.13 26.36 -31.58
C ARG A 5 14.45 25.13 -30.72
N PHE A 6 14.80 25.34 -29.46
CA PHE A 6 15.10 24.28 -28.51
C PHE A 6 13.87 23.36 -28.39
N ASP A 7 13.99 22.12 -28.88
CA ASP A 7 12.91 21.15 -28.82
C ASP A 7 13.08 20.23 -27.61
N VAL A 8 12.34 20.57 -26.55
CA VAL A 8 12.33 19.80 -25.30
C VAL A 8 11.94 18.34 -25.51
N ARG A 9 11.00 18.06 -26.43
CA ARG A 9 10.53 16.68 -26.68
C ARG A 9 11.64 15.83 -27.33
N GLN A 10 12.33 16.42 -28.32
CA GLN A 10 13.42 15.74 -28.99
C GLN A 10 14.54 15.43 -27.98
N LYS A 11 14.92 16.42 -27.19
CA LYS A 11 15.97 16.26 -26.15
C LYS A 11 15.56 15.25 -25.08
N ALA A 12 14.32 15.24 -24.63
CA ALA A 12 13.83 14.24 -23.69
C ALA A 12 13.87 12.82 -24.27
N ALA A 13 13.55 12.65 -25.56
CA ALA A 13 13.67 11.37 -26.26
C ALA A 13 15.14 10.92 -26.37
N GLU A 14 16.09 11.84 -26.68
CA GLU A 14 17.52 11.58 -26.69
C GLU A 14 18.03 11.13 -25.29
N ALA A 15 17.60 11.83 -24.24
CA ALA A 15 17.92 11.47 -22.86
C ALA A 15 17.35 10.10 -22.46
N GLY A 16 16.11 9.82 -22.83
CA GLY A 16 15.48 8.51 -22.64
C GLY A 16 16.24 7.39 -23.35
N ALA A 17 16.68 7.62 -24.59
CA ALA A 17 17.51 6.67 -25.31
C ALA A 17 18.87 6.42 -24.64
N ALA A 18 19.48 7.44 -24.02
CA ALA A 18 20.69 7.29 -23.22
C ALA A 18 20.43 6.48 -21.94
N LEU A 19 19.32 6.74 -21.23
CA LEU A 19 18.92 5.94 -20.07
C LEU A 19 18.72 4.46 -20.43
N ASN A 20 18.07 4.16 -21.56
CA ASN A 20 17.84 2.78 -21.99
C ASN A 20 19.14 2.04 -22.35
N ARG A 21 20.21 2.77 -22.69
CA ARG A 21 21.56 2.19 -22.89
C ARG A 21 22.37 2.10 -21.61
N GLY A 22 21.84 2.55 -20.47
CA GLY A 22 22.58 2.63 -19.21
C GLY A 22 23.58 3.79 -19.12
N ASP A 23 23.54 4.72 -20.07
CA ASP A 23 24.45 5.88 -20.11
C ASP A 23 23.87 7.03 -19.29
N GLY A 24 24.01 6.91 -17.96
CA GLY A 24 23.51 7.90 -17.01
C GLY A 24 24.19 9.25 -17.15
N VAL A 25 25.48 9.29 -17.49
CA VAL A 25 26.25 10.54 -17.61
C VAL A 25 25.75 11.38 -18.78
N SER A 26 25.60 10.76 -19.96
CA SER A 26 25.07 11.44 -21.15
C SER A 26 23.62 11.86 -20.96
N ALA A 27 22.79 10.99 -20.37
CA ALA A 27 21.40 11.31 -20.05
C ALA A 27 21.32 12.54 -19.12
N LEU A 28 22.13 12.57 -18.07
CA LEU A 28 22.16 13.68 -17.10
C LEU A 28 22.57 15.00 -17.77
N ALA A 29 23.55 14.99 -18.65
CA ALA A 29 23.97 16.17 -19.41
C ALA A 29 22.83 16.71 -20.28
N ILE A 30 22.07 15.83 -20.96
CA ILE A 30 20.95 16.23 -21.78
C ILE A 30 19.81 16.80 -20.93
N PHE A 31 19.46 16.15 -19.80
CA PHE A 31 18.41 16.68 -18.90
C PHE A 31 18.77 18.05 -18.33
N ARG A 32 20.06 18.31 -18.01
CA ARG A 32 20.51 19.63 -17.59
C ARG A 32 20.24 20.70 -18.64
N THR A 33 20.48 20.44 -19.92
CA THR A 33 20.17 21.40 -21.00
C THR A 33 18.67 21.67 -21.12
N ILE A 34 17.80 20.69 -20.84
CA ILE A 34 16.34 20.89 -20.82
C ILE A 34 15.93 21.79 -19.66
N ILE A 35 16.47 21.52 -18.47
CA ILE A 35 16.17 22.30 -17.25
C ILE A 35 16.64 23.75 -17.40
N GLU A 36 17.85 23.97 -17.91
CA GLU A 36 18.42 25.29 -18.17
C GLU A 36 17.59 26.10 -19.19
N ALA A 37 16.95 25.41 -20.13
CA ALA A 37 16.03 26.02 -21.09
C ALA A 37 14.60 26.25 -20.51
N GLY A 38 14.37 25.99 -19.23
CA GLY A 38 13.08 26.18 -18.56
C GLY A 38 12.10 25.01 -18.71
N GLY A 39 12.55 23.84 -19.19
CA GLY A 39 11.73 22.64 -19.44
C GLY A 39 11.64 21.67 -18.26
N GLY A 40 11.65 22.12 -17.03
CA GLY A 40 11.71 21.27 -15.83
C GLY A 40 10.34 20.88 -15.27
N ASP A 41 9.57 20.03 -15.96
CA ASP A 41 8.38 19.40 -15.40
C ASP A 41 8.74 18.16 -14.53
N ALA A 42 7.74 17.57 -13.86
CA ALA A 42 7.96 16.42 -12.97
C ALA A 42 8.55 15.19 -13.71
N SER A 43 8.23 15.02 -15.00
CA SER A 43 8.76 13.90 -15.80
C SER A 43 10.25 14.10 -16.14
N ILE A 44 10.64 15.32 -16.42
CA ILE A 44 12.06 15.68 -16.64
C ILE A 44 12.86 15.50 -15.35
N TRP A 45 12.34 15.92 -14.22
CA TRP A 45 12.98 15.70 -12.92
C TRP A 45 13.07 14.22 -12.56
N TYR A 46 12.04 13.43 -12.86
CA TYR A 46 12.09 11.98 -12.71
C TYR A 46 13.21 11.36 -13.58
N GLY A 47 13.26 11.73 -14.86
CA GLY A 47 14.33 11.29 -15.77
C GLY A 47 15.73 11.71 -15.28
N THR A 48 15.86 12.93 -14.75
CA THR A 48 17.10 13.44 -14.13
C THR A 48 17.52 12.57 -12.94
N ALA A 49 16.56 12.21 -12.07
CA ALA A 49 16.81 11.35 -10.91
C ALA A 49 17.29 9.94 -11.34
N LEU A 50 16.68 9.36 -12.38
CA LEU A 50 17.11 8.09 -12.94
C LEU A 50 18.53 8.17 -13.55
N ALA A 51 18.80 9.23 -14.30
CA ALA A 51 20.13 9.47 -14.89
C ALA A 51 21.20 9.62 -13.81
N ALA A 52 20.89 10.38 -12.76
CA ALA A 52 21.78 10.57 -11.62
C ALA A 52 22.01 9.25 -10.85
N THR A 53 21.00 8.39 -10.75
CA THR A 53 21.15 7.05 -10.17
C THR A 53 22.14 6.20 -10.95
N LEU A 54 21.99 6.16 -12.28
CA LEU A 54 22.92 5.41 -13.17
C LEU A 54 24.32 5.99 -13.18
N ALA A 55 24.45 7.31 -13.03
CA ALA A 55 25.75 7.99 -12.95
C ALA A 55 26.41 7.90 -11.55
N GLY A 56 25.71 7.40 -10.53
CA GLY A 56 26.20 7.36 -9.16
C GLY A 56 26.21 8.73 -8.46
N ASP A 57 25.55 9.74 -9.03
CA ASP A 57 25.49 11.12 -8.49
C ASP A 57 24.31 11.24 -7.51
N ARG A 58 24.57 10.89 -6.25
CA ARG A 58 23.56 10.94 -5.18
C ARG A 58 23.05 12.35 -4.89
N ALA A 59 23.89 13.37 -5.02
CA ALA A 59 23.48 14.74 -4.73
C ALA A 59 22.47 15.23 -5.76
N THR A 60 22.77 15.05 -7.05
CA THR A 60 21.84 15.39 -8.13
C THR A 60 20.57 14.55 -8.08
N ARG A 61 20.65 13.25 -7.73
CA ARG A 61 19.47 12.39 -7.54
C ARG A 61 18.53 12.96 -6.48
N HIS A 62 19.06 13.30 -5.32
CA HIS A 62 18.27 13.84 -4.21
C HIS A 62 17.60 15.18 -4.57
N ASP A 63 18.32 16.10 -5.19
CA ASP A 63 17.79 17.38 -5.65
C ASP A 63 16.68 17.20 -6.70
N ALA A 64 16.90 16.34 -7.68
CA ALA A 64 15.92 16.06 -8.73
C ALA A 64 14.63 15.44 -8.19
N ILE A 65 14.72 14.48 -7.26
CA ILE A 65 13.56 13.90 -6.58
C ILE A 65 12.77 14.99 -5.83
N THR A 66 13.48 15.85 -5.11
CA THR A 66 12.86 16.91 -4.31
C THR A 66 12.13 17.91 -5.20
N LYS A 67 12.77 18.42 -6.25
CA LYS A 67 12.16 19.35 -7.20
C LYS A 67 10.97 18.74 -7.97
N GLY A 68 11.08 17.48 -8.35
CA GLY A 68 9.99 16.77 -8.99
C GLY A 68 8.77 16.63 -8.08
N LEU A 69 8.97 16.35 -6.79
CA LEU A 69 7.90 16.27 -5.79
C LEU A 69 7.35 17.63 -5.36
N GLU A 70 8.09 18.72 -5.49
CA GLU A 70 7.57 20.08 -5.33
C GLU A 70 6.54 20.42 -6.42
N ILE A 71 6.76 19.91 -7.65
CA ILE A 71 5.85 20.11 -8.79
C ILE A 71 4.66 19.15 -8.70
N GLU A 72 4.91 17.89 -8.43
CA GLU A 72 3.91 16.82 -8.38
C GLU A 72 4.09 15.98 -7.10
N PRO A 73 3.54 16.42 -5.96
CA PRO A 73 3.73 15.77 -4.66
C PRO A 73 3.24 14.32 -4.60
N SER A 74 2.29 13.96 -5.47
CA SER A 74 1.68 12.62 -5.54
C SER A 74 2.24 11.76 -6.66
N ASN A 75 3.37 12.13 -7.29
CA ASN A 75 3.96 11.33 -8.35
C ASN A 75 4.51 9.99 -7.79
N PRO A 76 3.89 8.83 -8.15
CA PRO A 76 4.26 7.56 -7.54
C PRO A 76 5.69 7.13 -7.87
N ARG A 77 6.21 7.48 -9.05
CA ARG A 77 7.59 7.14 -9.44
C ARG A 77 8.61 7.90 -8.60
N LEU A 78 8.39 9.19 -8.40
CA LEU A 78 9.26 10.02 -7.57
C LEU A 78 9.18 9.64 -6.09
N LEU A 79 7.98 9.28 -5.59
CA LEU A 79 7.80 8.78 -4.23
C LEU A 79 8.55 7.45 -4.00
N ILE A 80 8.55 6.54 -4.99
CA ILE A 80 9.33 5.29 -4.93
C ILE A 80 10.83 5.61 -4.88
N LEU A 81 11.33 6.50 -5.76
CA LEU A 81 12.74 6.89 -5.73
C LEU A 81 13.14 7.57 -4.40
N LYS A 82 12.25 8.36 -3.81
CA LYS A 82 12.46 8.97 -2.49
C LYS A 82 12.56 7.90 -1.40
N ALA A 83 11.69 6.90 -1.46
CA ALA A 83 11.71 5.78 -0.54
C ALA A 83 12.98 4.93 -0.70
N ASP A 84 13.39 4.65 -1.95
CA ASP A 84 14.64 3.95 -2.26
C ASP A 84 15.84 4.71 -1.68
N ASP A 85 15.87 6.05 -1.80
CA ASP A 85 16.94 6.90 -1.26
C ASP A 85 17.04 6.80 0.27
N TYR A 86 15.90 6.81 0.99
CA TYR A 86 15.87 6.59 2.43
C TYR A 86 16.31 5.18 2.83
N ALA A 87 15.89 4.16 2.07
CA ALA A 87 16.28 2.77 2.33
C ALA A 87 17.80 2.56 2.18
N GLU A 88 18.43 3.18 1.17
CA GLU A 88 19.89 3.16 0.97
C GLU A 88 20.65 3.85 2.10
N GLN A 89 20.02 4.83 2.76
CA GLN A 89 20.57 5.51 3.94
C GLN A 89 20.33 4.74 5.25
N GLY A 90 19.64 3.58 5.21
CA GLY A 90 19.27 2.81 6.38
C GLY A 90 18.13 3.41 7.20
N ASN A 91 17.41 4.39 6.63
CA ASN A 91 16.24 4.99 7.25
C ASN A 91 14.96 4.24 6.86
N ASP A 92 14.84 3.00 7.36
CA ASP A 92 13.74 2.08 7.04
C ASP A 92 12.37 2.70 7.34
N ARG A 93 12.25 3.51 8.40
CA ARG A 93 10.99 4.15 8.79
C ARG A 93 10.53 5.19 7.76
N ALA A 94 11.43 6.05 7.31
CA ALA A 94 11.11 7.05 6.29
C ALA A 94 10.85 6.38 4.93
N ALA A 95 11.63 5.35 4.57
CA ALA A 95 11.42 4.56 3.37
C ALA A 95 10.02 3.91 3.38
N ALA A 96 9.66 3.20 4.45
CA ALA A 96 8.35 2.57 4.60
C ALA A 96 7.21 3.58 4.51
N SER A 97 7.37 4.78 5.09
CA SER A 97 6.35 5.84 5.01
C SER A 97 6.04 6.24 3.56
N HIS A 98 7.07 6.46 2.73
CA HIS A 98 6.90 6.85 1.33
C HIS A 98 6.39 5.70 0.46
N TYR A 99 6.88 4.47 0.65
CA TYR A 99 6.34 3.29 -0.04
C TYR A 99 4.86 3.08 0.28
N ASN A 100 4.46 3.20 1.56
CA ASN A 100 3.06 3.04 1.96
C ASN A 100 2.12 4.11 1.36
N ILE A 101 2.61 5.33 1.09
CA ILE A 101 1.84 6.33 0.34
C ILE A 101 1.51 5.78 -1.04
N VAL A 102 2.52 5.28 -1.77
CA VAL A 102 2.33 4.72 -3.11
C VAL A 102 1.39 3.50 -3.10
N LEU A 103 1.58 2.58 -2.14
CA LEU A 103 0.76 1.38 -2.02
C LEU A 103 -0.73 1.68 -1.72
N ARG A 104 -1.01 2.78 -1.01
CA ARG A 104 -2.39 3.24 -0.79
C ARG A 104 -3.00 3.95 -2.01
N MET A 105 -2.16 4.59 -2.83
CA MET A 105 -2.62 5.28 -4.04
C MET A 105 -2.96 4.33 -5.19
N ILE A 106 -2.32 3.17 -5.21
CA ILE A 106 -2.41 2.20 -6.31
C ILE A 106 -3.18 0.98 -5.82
N PRO A 107 -4.44 0.76 -6.29
CA PRO A 107 -5.23 -0.41 -5.91
C PRO A 107 -4.55 -1.72 -6.31
N GLU A 108 -4.83 -2.79 -5.58
CA GLU A 108 -4.41 -4.13 -5.98
C GLU A 108 -5.03 -4.52 -7.33
N GLY A 109 -4.23 -5.15 -8.18
CA GLY A 109 -4.67 -5.56 -9.51
C GLY A 109 -4.72 -4.44 -10.56
N ALA A 110 -4.32 -3.20 -10.23
CA ALA A 110 -4.26 -2.11 -11.19
C ALA A 110 -3.29 -2.45 -12.34
N GLN A 111 -3.72 -2.19 -13.58
CA GLN A 111 -2.82 -2.30 -14.74
C GLN A 111 -1.87 -1.11 -14.77
N LEU A 112 -0.60 -1.37 -14.58
CA LEU A 112 0.46 -0.35 -14.48
C LEU A 112 1.46 -0.51 -15.63
N PRO A 113 2.11 0.60 -16.05
CA PRO A 113 3.30 0.52 -16.87
C PRO A 113 4.38 -0.34 -16.20
N PRO A 114 5.18 -1.12 -16.97
CA PRO A 114 6.11 -2.10 -16.42
C PRO A 114 7.11 -1.54 -15.39
N ASP A 115 7.61 -0.33 -15.63
CA ASP A 115 8.53 0.37 -14.71
C ASP A 115 7.90 0.69 -13.36
N LEU A 116 6.64 1.14 -13.38
CA LEU A 116 5.89 1.46 -12.16
C LEU A 116 5.47 0.18 -11.44
N ALA A 117 5.03 -0.86 -12.17
CA ALA A 117 4.70 -2.16 -11.60
C ALA A 117 5.88 -2.74 -10.81
N ALA A 118 7.07 -2.80 -11.42
CA ALA A 118 8.29 -3.24 -10.76
C ALA A 118 8.65 -2.40 -9.52
N GLY A 119 8.38 -1.09 -9.57
CA GLY A 119 8.58 -0.19 -8.43
C GLY A 119 7.61 -0.48 -7.28
N VAL A 120 6.35 -0.75 -7.59
CA VAL A 120 5.30 -1.10 -6.61
C VAL A 120 5.59 -2.45 -5.96
N ASP A 121 6.00 -3.45 -6.74
CA ASP A 121 6.35 -4.77 -6.21
C ASP A 121 7.55 -4.70 -5.27
N ARG A 122 8.58 -3.95 -5.65
CA ARG A 122 9.73 -3.66 -4.77
C ARG A 122 9.30 -2.93 -3.50
N ALA A 123 8.36 -1.98 -3.59
CA ALA A 123 7.83 -1.27 -2.42
C ALA A 123 7.14 -2.23 -1.44
N ARG A 124 6.32 -3.18 -1.94
CA ARG A 124 5.67 -4.22 -1.10
C ARG A 124 6.69 -5.10 -0.41
N GLU A 125 7.66 -5.62 -1.16
CA GLU A 125 8.71 -6.48 -0.62
C GLU A 125 9.53 -5.78 0.47
N ARG A 126 9.96 -4.54 0.23
CA ARG A 126 10.73 -3.76 1.21
C ARG A 126 9.91 -3.41 2.45
N CYS A 127 8.64 -3.03 2.31
CA CYS A 127 7.78 -2.78 3.46
C CYS A 127 7.59 -4.03 4.32
N ALA A 128 7.39 -5.20 3.71
CA ALA A 128 7.33 -6.46 4.44
C ALA A 128 8.64 -6.76 5.19
N GLY A 129 9.79 -6.60 4.52
CA GLY A 129 11.10 -6.78 5.14
C GLY A 129 11.37 -5.83 6.32
N PHE A 130 10.96 -4.56 6.21
CA PHE A 130 11.08 -3.59 7.32
C PHE A 130 10.17 -3.95 8.49
N ALA A 131 8.95 -4.41 8.23
CA ALA A 131 8.02 -4.86 9.27
C ALA A 131 8.58 -6.07 10.03
N ASP A 132 9.11 -7.06 9.32
CA ASP A 132 9.73 -8.24 9.91
C ASP A 132 11.00 -7.89 10.71
N GLY A 133 11.85 -7.03 10.16
CA GLY A 133 13.04 -6.54 10.85
C GLY A 133 12.68 -5.77 12.14
N TYR A 134 11.64 -4.95 12.11
CA TYR A 134 11.14 -4.24 13.28
C TYR A 134 10.56 -5.21 14.32
N ALA A 135 9.73 -6.16 13.89
CA ALA A 135 9.14 -7.19 14.75
C ALA A 135 10.22 -8.00 15.47
N LYS A 136 11.26 -8.42 14.74
CA LYS A 136 12.40 -9.16 15.31
C LYS A 136 13.15 -8.31 16.35
N LYS A 137 13.53 -7.07 16.01
CA LYS A 137 14.22 -6.16 16.95
C LYS A 137 13.41 -5.92 18.22
N LEU A 138 12.09 -5.79 18.09
CA LEU A 138 11.18 -5.60 19.23
C LEU A 138 11.14 -6.85 20.12
N THR A 139 10.96 -8.02 19.52
CA THR A 139 10.92 -9.30 20.24
C THR A 139 12.24 -9.57 20.97
N ASP A 140 13.37 -9.33 20.32
CA ASP A 140 14.69 -9.52 20.92
C ASP A 140 14.89 -8.58 22.12
N ARG A 141 14.48 -7.32 22.03
CA ARG A 141 14.56 -6.35 23.13
C ARG A 141 13.64 -6.72 24.30
N LEU A 142 12.45 -7.21 24.03
CA LEU A 142 11.52 -7.67 25.05
C LEU A 142 12.06 -8.91 25.79
N ALA A 143 12.64 -9.85 25.06
CA ALA A 143 13.28 -11.03 25.64
C ALA A 143 14.45 -10.64 26.56
N GLN A 144 15.31 -9.70 26.12
CA GLN A 144 16.42 -9.17 26.95
C GLN A 144 15.96 -8.50 28.24
N LYS A 145 14.73 -7.96 28.27
CA LYS A 145 14.11 -7.34 29.43
C LYS A 145 13.28 -8.31 30.29
N GLY A 146 13.27 -9.60 29.95
CA GLY A 146 12.45 -10.60 30.64
C GLY A 146 10.94 -10.46 30.39
N ALA A 147 10.56 -9.69 29.37
CA ALA A 147 9.17 -9.43 28.99
C ALA A 147 8.82 -10.11 27.67
N ALA A 148 9.44 -11.27 27.37
CA ALA A 148 9.07 -12.04 26.18
C ALA A 148 7.58 -12.34 26.21
N PRO A 149 6.82 -12.07 25.11
CA PRO A 149 5.43 -12.45 25.08
C PRO A 149 5.36 -13.97 25.22
N SER A 150 4.68 -14.43 26.27
CA SER A 150 4.32 -15.85 26.36
C SER A 150 3.54 -16.20 25.11
N HIS A 151 3.91 -17.29 24.44
CA HIS A 151 3.18 -17.82 23.29
C HIS A 151 1.75 -18.09 23.76
N GLY A 152 0.82 -17.25 23.37
CA GLY A 152 -0.58 -17.37 23.76
C GLY A 152 -1.34 -16.04 23.55
N ASP A 153 -2.65 -16.13 23.59
CA ASP A 153 -3.65 -15.11 23.35
C ASP A 153 -3.69 -13.87 24.29
N GLY A 154 -2.60 -13.58 24.95
CA GLY A 154 -2.51 -12.43 25.84
C GLY A 154 -2.74 -11.10 25.11
N ARG A 155 -3.46 -10.15 25.75
CA ARG A 155 -3.69 -8.79 25.18
C ARG A 155 -2.39 -8.11 24.77
N PHE A 156 -1.30 -8.36 25.48
CA PHE A 156 0.03 -7.82 25.15
C PHE A 156 0.58 -8.42 23.85
N ALA A 157 0.51 -9.74 23.65
CA ALA A 157 0.92 -10.39 22.42
C ALA A 157 0.11 -9.87 21.22
N ARG A 158 -1.22 -9.76 21.37
CA ARG A 158 -2.10 -9.18 20.33
C ARG A 158 -1.74 -7.72 20.00
N SER A 159 -1.36 -6.91 20.99
CA SER A 159 -0.93 -5.53 20.74
C SER A 159 0.37 -5.46 19.95
N LEU A 160 1.30 -6.39 20.17
CA LEU A 160 2.53 -6.49 19.39
C LEU A 160 2.24 -6.92 17.95
N ASP A 161 1.30 -7.85 17.74
CA ASP A 161 0.88 -8.27 16.40
C ASP A 161 0.26 -7.10 15.61
N VAL A 162 -0.56 -6.29 16.26
CA VAL A 162 -1.08 -5.05 15.66
C VAL A 162 0.03 -4.07 15.34
N MET A 163 0.95 -3.83 16.27
CA MET A 163 2.05 -2.87 16.10
C MET A 163 3.03 -3.28 14.99
N THR A 164 3.20 -4.59 14.79
CA THR A 164 4.08 -5.15 13.73
C THR A 164 3.36 -5.44 12.42
N GLY A 165 2.07 -5.11 12.30
CA GLY A 165 1.28 -5.33 11.09
C GLY A 165 0.86 -6.79 10.84
N LYS A 166 1.12 -7.70 11.78
CA LYS A 166 0.70 -9.10 11.70
C LYS A 166 -0.79 -9.28 11.92
N ARG A 167 -1.43 -8.32 12.60
CA ARG A 167 -2.86 -8.28 12.88
C ARG A 167 -3.45 -6.95 12.49
N GLN A 168 -4.56 -6.99 11.76
CA GLN A 168 -5.31 -5.79 11.41
C GLN A 168 -6.30 -5.43 12.54
N LEU A 169 -6.43 -4.13 12.83
CA LEU A 169 -7.53 -3.61 13.64
C LEU A 169 -8.74 -3.36 12.74
N TYR A 170 -9.87 -3.90 13.15
CA TYR A 170 -11.15 -3.65 12.52
C TYR A 170 -11.98 -2.74 13.42
N PHE A 171 -12.32 -1.57 12.90
CA PHE A 171 -13.21 -0.63 13.56
C PHE A 171 -14.64 -0.87 13.09
N GLN A 172 -15.59 -0.64 13.99
CA GLN A 172 -17.00 -0.64 13.61
C GLN A 172 -17.28 0.63 12.80
N GLU A 173 -17.74 0.46 11.57
CA GLU A 173 -18.12 1.56 10.66
C GLU A 173 -19.58 1.37 10.21
N PRO A 174 -20.56 1.53 11.12
CA PRO A 174 -21.97 1.37 10.77
C PRO A 174 -22.43 2.47 9.80
N LYS A 175 -23.10 2.08 8.72
CA LYS A 175 -23.55 3.01 7.68
C LYS A 175 -24.76 3.86 8.06
N VAL A 176 -25.56 3.42 9.02
CA VAL A 176 -26.87 4.03 9.33
C VAL A 176 -26.90 4.57 10.76
N TYR A 177 -26.51 3.78 11.73
CA TYR A 177 -26.62 4.13 13.14
C TYR A 177 -25.43 3.58 13.94
N HIS A 178 -24.79 4.45 14.70
CA HIS A 178 -23.69 4.08 15.60
C HIS A 178 -24.22 3.94 17.02
N PHE A 179 -24.19 2.71 17.56
CA PHE A 179 -24.52 2.47 18.95
C PHE A 179 -23.25 2.60 19.79
N PRO A 180 -23.14 3.60 20.68
CA PRO A 180 -21.93 3.84 21.46
C PRO A 180 -21.66 2.69 22.44
N GLU A 181 -20.38 2.52 22.79
CA GLU A 181 -19.89 1.58 23.81
C GLU A 181 -20.03 0.08 23.46
N LEU A 182 -20.39 -0.28 22.24
CA LEU A 182 -20.30 -1.68 21.80
C LEU A 182 -18.81 -2.09 21.71
N PRO A 183 -18.45 -3.26 22.28
CA PRO A 183 -17.11 -3.78 22.15
C PRO A 183 -16.73 -4.00 20.69
N GLN A 184 -15.56 -3.55 20.26
CA GLN A 184 -15.02 -3.80 18.92
C GLN A 184 -14.37 -5.19 18.86
N ILE A 185 -15.19 -6.23 19.00
CA ILE A 185 -14.78 -7.63 18.95
C ILE A 185 -15.34 -8.22 17.65
N GLN A 186 -14.43 -8.57 16.72
CA GLN A 186 -14.84 -9.12 15.43
C GLN A 186 -15.41 -10.53 15.55
N PHE A 187 -14.78 -11.35 16.38
CA PHE A 187 -15.22 -12.70 16.71
C PHE A 187 -15.15 -12.90 18.22
N TYR A 188 -16.23 -13.32 18.80
CA TYR A 188 -16.31 -13.64 20.23
C TYR A 188 -15.76 -15.03 20.49
N ASP A 189 -15.10 -15.23 21.63
CA ASP A 189 -14.60 -16.52 22.06
C ASP A 189 -15.76 -17.46 22.36
N ARG A 190 -15.65 -18.74 21.95
CA ARG A 190 -16.70 -19.76 22.07
C ARG A 190 -17.17 -19.95 23.52
N GLU A 191 -16.26 -19.82 24.46
CA GLU A 191 -16.50 -19.97 25.90
C GLU A 191 -17.50 -18.93 26.44
N MET A 192 -17.72 -17.81 25.76
CA MET A 192 -18.72 -16.81 26.12
C MET A 192 -20.16 -17.28 25.82
N PHE A 193 -20.33 -18.37 25.10
CA PHE A 193 -21.63 -18.91 24.65
C PHE A 193 -21.82 -20.37 25.06
N PRO A 194 -22.04 -20.66 26.38
CA PRO A 194 -22.15 -22.04 26.87
C PRO A 194 -23.33 -22.84 26.27
N TRP A 195 -24.24 -22.16 25.61
CA TRP A 195 -25.37 -22.77 24.91
C TRP A 195 -25.05 -23.22 23.47
N MET A 196 -23.88 -22.87 22.92
CA MET A 196 -23.53 -23.10 21.52
C MET A 196 -23.48 -24.59 21.18
N ASP A 197 -22.95 -25.44 22.05
CA ASP A 197 -22.90 -26.89 21.84
C ASP A 197 -24.29 -27.48 21.59
N ARG A 198 -25.33 -26.98 22.30
CA ARG A 198 -26.70 -27.43 22.13
C ARG A 198 -27.29 -27.02 20.78
N VAL A 199 -26.97 -25.82 20.30
CA VAL A 199 -27.43 -25.35 18.99
C VAL A 199 -26.73 -26.11 17.87
N GLU A 200 -25.43 -26.35 17.99
CA GLU A 200 -24.68 -27.14 17.02
C GLU A 200 -25.16 -28.59 16.95
N ALA A 201 -25.49 -29.21 18.09
CA ALA A 201 -26.03 -30.54 18.14
C ALA A 201 -27.43 -30.63 17.48
N ALA A 202 -28.17 -29.52 17.41
CA ALA A 202 -29.48 -29.44 16.76
C ALA A 202 -29.40 -29.14 15.25
N THR A 203 -28.23 -29.03 14.67
CA THR A 203 -28.03 -28.60 13.27
C THR A 203 -28.82 -29.44 12.26
N ASP A 204 -28.86 -30.76 12.44
CA ASP A 204 -29.56 -31.63 11.50
C ASP A 204 -31.09 -31.45 11.59
N ASN A 205 -31.62 -31.30 12.78
CA ASN A 205 -33.07 -31.01 12.98
C ASN A 205 -33.41 -29.64 12.35
N ILE A 206 -32.60 -28.60 12.59
CA ILE A 206 -32.79 -27.28 12.00
C ILE A 206 -32.74 -27.34 10.46
N ARG A 207 -31.83 -28.15 9.91
CA ARG A 207 -31.70 -28.35 8.47
C ARG A 207 -32.95 -29.03 7.89
N GLU A 208 -33.47 -30.09 8.55
CA GLU A 208 -34.70 -30.78 8.11
C GLU A 208 -35.91 -29.86 8.14
N GLU A 209 -36.09 -29.08 9.21
CA GLU A 209 -37.14 -28.09 9.32
C GLU A 209 -37.03 -27.03 8.20
N LEU A 210 -35.85 -26.49 7.97
CA LEU A 210 -35.59 -25.52 6.90
C LEU A 210 -35.92 -26.09 5.52
N LEU A 211 -35.46 -27.30 5.22
CA LEU A 211 -35.77 -27.96 3.94
C LEU A 211 -37.27 -28.21 3.76
N GLY A 212 -37.98 -28.55 4.84
CA GLY A 212 -39.43 -28.67 4.83
C GLY A 212 -40.15 -27.36 4.49
N VAL A 213 -39.66 -26.24 5.06
CA VAL A 213 -40.21 -24.90 4.76
C VAL A 213 -39.86 -24.43 3.35
N LEU A 214 -38.64 -24.71 2.88
CA LEU A 214 -38.18 -24.35 1.52
C LEU A 214 -38.90 -25.14 0.41
N ALA A 215 -39.50 -26.31 0.74
CA ALA A 215 -40.29 -27.08 -0.20
C ALA A 215 -41.66 -26.47 -0.48
N ASP A 216 -42.11 -25.49 0.33
CA ASP A 216 -43.33 -24.74 0.16
C ASP A 216 -43.03 -23.32 -0.35
N ASP A 217 -43.12 -23.13 -1.68
CA ASP A 217 -42.84 -21.85 -2.35
C ASP A 217 -43.69 -20.68 -1.80
N ALA A 218 -44.80 -20.93 -1.11
CA ALA A 218 -45.64 -19.90 -0.52
C ALA A 218 -45.18 -19.48 0.89
N ALA A 219 -44.31 -20.24 1.53
CA ALA A 219 -43.91 -20.00 2.92
C ALA A 219 -42.79 -18.95 3.08
N PHE A 220 -42.08 -18.67 2.00
CA PHE A 220 -40.98 -17.67 2.02
C PHE A 220 -41.28 -16.46 1.15
N THR A 221 -41.54 -15.32 1.79
CA THR A 221 -41.51 -14.02 1.12
C THR A 221 -40.21 -13.31 1.42
N PRO A 222 -39.51 -12.69 0.42
CA PRO A 222 -38.32 -11.91 0.67
C PRO A 222 -38.59 -10.80 1.69
N TYR A 223 -37.72 -10.70 2.71
CA TYR A 223 -37.79 -9.62 3.71
C TYR A 223 -37.68 -8.23 3.08
N ILE A 224 -36.92 -8.14 2.00
CA ILE A 224 -36.81 -6.93 1.17
C ILE A 224 -37.48 -7.25 -0.16
N GLU A 225 -38.71 -6.78 -0.35
CA GLU A 225 -39.36 -6.83 -1.66
C GLU A 225 -38.63 -5.86 -2.59
N GLY A 226 -38.19 -6.36 -3.75
CA GLY A 226 -37.57 -5.55 -4.78
C GLY A 226 -38.54 -4.45 -5.23
N SER A 227 -38.26 -3.21 -4.84
CA SER A 227 -39.00 -2.06 -5.38
C SER A 227 -38.38 -1.72 -6.74
N LYS A 228 -39.24 -1.54 -7.75
CA LYS A 228 -38.83 -1.11 -9.09
C LYS A 228 -38.11 0.25 -9.08
N ASP A 229 -38.26 1.01 -8.01
CA ASP A 229 -37.68 2.36 -7.84
C ASP A 229 -36.37 2.39 -7.03
N ARG A 230 -35.87 1.23 -6.57
CA ARG A 230 -34.59 1.14 -5.90
C ARG A 230 -33.66 0.24 -6.71
N PRO A 231 -32.50 0.76 -7.16
CA PRO A 231 -31.49 -0.09 -7.77
C PRO A 231 -31.08 -1.17 -6.77
N GLN A 232 -31.14 -2.42 -7.22
CA GLN A 232 -30.58 -3.54 -6.47
C GLN A 232 -29.06 -3.33 -6.46
N HIS A 233 -28.49 -3.20 -5.28
CA HIS A 233 -27.04 -3.28 -5.12
C HIS A 233 -26.71 -4.78 -5.03
N ASP A 234 -26.16 -5.30 -6.14
CA ASP A 234 -25.45 -6.58 -6.17
C ASP A 234 -24.17 -6.53 -5.32
#